data_cbf177ac7dab1bd546bb89ac1a5582e0
#
_entry.id   cbf177ac7dab1bd546bb89ac1a5582e0
#
_cell.length_a   1.000
_cell.length_b   1.000
_cell.length_c   1.000
_cell.angle_alpha   90.00
_cell.angle_beta   90.00
_cell.angle_gamma   90.00
#
_symmetry.space_group_name_H-M   'P 1'
#
loop_
_entity.id
_entity.type
_entity.pdbx_description
1 polymer ?
#
loop_
_entity_poly.entity_id
_entity_poly.type
_entity_poly.pdbx_seq_one_letter_code
_entity_poly.pdbx_strand_id
1 'polypeptide(L)'
;MKRSQDADAYTIKIGKERLAEAAQLPAQPYSLSASKTIIFDTETTGLNPGEDEIIQISIIDGLGNVLINELVHPYWKKSWSEAARVNGITPDRVANAPYPHELIPKVKGIFAAADLLVAYNNQFDLNFLEEWG
;
A
#
# COMPACT_ATOMS: atom_id res chain seq x y z
N MET A 1 -9.80 -3.89 -12.88
CA MET A 1 -9.73 -4.55 -11.60
C MET A 1 -10.86 -4.12 -10.70
N LYS A 2 -11.51 -5.05 -10.12
CA LYS A 2 -12.80 -4.77 -9.49
C LYS A 2 -12.73 -4.09 -8.15
N ARG A 3 -11.75 -4.42 -7.33
CA ARG A 3 -11.62 -3.73 -6.07
C ARG A 3 -11.42 -2.24 -6.25
N SER A 4 -11.17 -1.90 -7.47
CA SER A 4 -10.71 -0.60 -7.81
C SER A 4 -11.70 0.52 -7.62
N GLN A 5 -12.94 0.41 -8.07
CA GLN A 5 -13.76 1.61 -8.13
C GLN A 5 -14.19 2.13 -6.78
N ASP A 6 -14.68 1.27 -5.93
CA ASP A 6 -15.07 1.70 -4.59
C ASP A 6 -13.88 2.04 -3.73
N ALA A 7 -12.79 1.26 -3.86
CA ALA A 7 -11.56 1.53 -3.13
C ALA A 7 -10.95 2.86 -3.56
N ASP A 8 -10.93 3.15 -4.86
CA ASP A 8 -10.42 4.42 -5.37
C ASP A 8 -11.24 5.58 -4.85
N ALA A 9 -12.56 5.47 -4.90
CA ALA A 9 -13.43 6.54 -4.42
C ALA A 9 -13.23 6.79 -2.93
N TYR A 10 -13.09 5.73 -2.14
CA TYR A 10 -12.86 5.85 -0.71
C TYR A 10 -11.52 6.50 -0.40
N THR A 11 -10.47 6.07 -1.09
CA THR A 11 -9.13 6.59 -0.86
C THR A 11 -9.05 8.06 -1.24
N ILE A 12 -9.64 8.45 -2.36
CA ILE A 12 -9.67 9.85 -2.78
C ILE A 12 -10.42 10.71 -1.77
N LYS A 13 -11.53 10.21 -1.25
CA LYS A 13 -12.31 10.95 -0.26
C LYS A 13 -11.48 11.22 1.00
N ILE A 14 -10.81 10.20 1.52
CA ILE A 14 -9.97 10.37 2.70
C ILE A 14 -8.84 11.35 2.44
N GLY A 15 -8.19 11.23 1.29
CA GLY A 15 -7.13 12.15 0.92
C GLY A 15 -7.62 13.59 0.86
N LYS A 16 -8.76 13.81 0.22
CA LYS A 16 -9.33 15.16 0.13
C LYS A 16 -9.73 15.72 1.48
N GLU A 17 -10.32 14.90 2.33
CA GLU A 17 -10.70 15.35 3.67
C GLU A 17 -9.48 15.77 4.47
N ARG A 18 -8.40 15.00 4.43
CA ARG A 18 -7.19 15.34 5.16
C ARG A 18 -6.53 16.59 4.60
N LEU A 19 -6.54 16.76 3.30
CA LEU A 19 -6.01 17.97 2.68
C LEU A 19 -6.86 19.18 3.04
N ALA A 20 -8.17 19.03 3.08
CA ALA A 20 -9.07 20.10 3.49
C ALA A 20 -8.84 20.50 4.95
N GLU A 21 -8.64 19.52 5.82
CA GLU A 21 -8.32 19.80 7.23
C GLU A 21 -7.01 20.58 7.33
N ALA A 22 -5.99 20.17 6.60
CA ALA A 22 -4.71 20.86 6.59
C ALA A 22 -4.84 22.29 6.10
N ALA A 23 -5.66 22.50 5.06
CA ALA A 23 -5.87 23.84 4.50
C ALA A 23 -6.63 24.77 5.44
N GLN A 24 -7.39 24.23 6.38
CA GLN A 24 -8.14 25.02 7.36
C GLN A 24 -7.32 25.45 8.55
N LEU A 25 -6.14 24.89 8.72
CA LEU A 25 -5.26 25.29 9.82
C LEU A 25 -4.71 26.67 9.56
N PRO A 26 -4.39 27.44 10.62
CA PRO A 26 -3.74 28.73 10.42
C PRO A 26 -2.44 28.55 9.67
N ALA A 27 -1.93 29.60 9.06
CA ALA A 27 -0.69 29.52 8.29
C ALA A 27 0.34 28.69 9.03
N GLN A 28 0.71 27.58 8.44
CA GLN A 28 1.47 26.57 9.11
C GLN A 28 2.84 26.39 8.48
N PRO A 29 3.87 26.38 9.29
CA PRO A 29 5.17 25.94 8.78
C PRO A 29 5.17 24.45 8.45
N TYR A 30 4.23 23.70 9.01
CA TYR A 30 4.17 22.26 8.76
C TYR A 30 3.06 21.90 7.77
N SER A 31 2.70 22.77 6.85
CA SER A 31 1.78 22.37 5.79
C SER A 31 2.29 21.05 5.20
N LEU A 32 1.35 20.14 4.89
CA LEU A 32 1.73 18.83 4.40
C LEU A 32 2.61 18.96 3.17
N SER A 33 3.78 18.38 3.26
CA SER A 33 4.72 18.36 2.14
C SER A 33 4.40 17.19 1.23
N ALA A 34 4.33 17.43 -0.07
CA ALA A 34 4.12 16.37 -1.04
C ALA A 34 5.22 15.30 -0.94
N SER A 35 6.45 15.71 -0.65
CA SER A 35 7.55 14.77 -0.51
C SER A 35 7.43 13.90 0.74
N LYS A 36 6.65 14.31 1.72
CA LYS A 36 6.40 13.55 2.94
C LYS A 36 5.02 12.91 2.97
N THR A 37 4.28 13.01 1.88
CA THR A 37 3.03 12.28 1.68
C THR A 37 3.38 11.04 0.91
N ILE A 38 2.90 9.89 1.37
CA ILE A 38 3.07 8.65 0.62
C ILE A 38 1.72 8.06 0.26
N ILE A 39 1.69 7.46 -0.91
CA ILE A 39 0.51 6.78 -1.43
C ILE A 39 0.94 5.34 -1.65
N PHE A 40 0.24 4.40 -1.03
CA PHE A 40 0.63 3.01 -1.13
C PHE A 40 -0.54 2.10 -1.49
N ASP A 41 -0.20 1.00 -2.11
CA ASP A 41 -1.15 -0.02 -2.54
C ASP A 41 -0.51 -1.39 -2.42
N THR A 42 -1.32 -2.39 -2.12
CA THR A 42 -0.87 -3.77 -2.06
C THR A 42 -1.74 -4.64 -2.94
N GLU A 43 -1.15 -5.70 -3.46
CA GLU A 43 -1.89 -6.83 -4.03
C GLU A 43 -1.63 -8.03 -3.14
N THR A 44 -2.66 -8.83 -2.94
CA THR A 44 -2.60 -9.93 -1.97
C THR A 44 -3.13 -11.22 -2.56
N THR A 45 -2.89 -12.33 -1.86
CA THR A 45 -3.39 -13.64 -2.28
C THR A 45 -4.88 -13.83 -1.99
N GLY A 46 -5.48 -12.94 -1.23
CA GLY A 46 -6.90 -13.00 -0.88
C GLY A 46 -7.29 -11.86 0.02
N LEU A 47 -8.42 -12.00 0.71
CA LEU A 47 -9.03 -10.89 1.44
C LEU A 47 -8.82 -10.94 2.95
N ASN A 48 -8.24 -12.02 3.47
CA ASN A 48 -8.11 -12.23 4.91
C ASN A 48 -6.66 -12.01 5.37
N PRO A 49 -6.38 -10.90 6.09
CA PRO A 49 -5.00 -10.60 6.52
C PRO A 49 -4.38 -11.67 7.41
N GLY A 50 -5.20 -12.47 8.11
CA GLY A 50 -4.69 -13.54 8.95
C GLY A 50 -4.31 -14.81 8.19
N GLU A 51 -4.78 -14.94 6.96
CA GLU A 51 -4.55 -16.16 6.15
C GLU A 51 -3.83 -15.85 4.85
N ASP A 52 -4.05 -14.68 4.30
CA ASP A 52 -3.50 -14.30 3.02
C ASP A 52 -2.28 -13.43 3.18
N GLU A 53 -1.54 -13.24 2.11
CA GLU A 53 -0.25 -12.55 2.14
C GLU A 53 -0.15 -11.51 1.04
N ILE A 54 0.65 -10.49 1.29
CA ILE A 54 0.98 -9.48 0.28
C ILE A 54 1.89 -10.13 -0.77
N ILE A 55 1.58 -9.90 -2.04
CA ILE A 55 2.38 -10.37 -3.18
C ILE A 55 2.87 -9.22 -4.07
N GLN A 56 2.45 -8.01 -3.79
CA GLN A 56 3.02 -6.81 -4.40
C GLN A 56 2.80 -5.62 -3.48
N ILE A 57 3.80 -4.77 -3.38
CA ILE A 57 3.69 -3.51 -2.67
C ILE A 57 4.22 -2.38 -3.54
N SER A 58 3.46 -1.31 -3.62
CA SER A 58 3.83 -0.11 -4.37
C SER A 58 3.66 1.10 -3.46
N ILE A 59 4.67 1.94 -3.42
CA ILE A 59 4.64 3.18 -2.65
C ILE A 59 5.24 4.29 -3.52
N ILE A 60 4.51 5.37 -3.64
CA ILE A 60 5.00 6.59 -4.29
C ILE A 60 4.86 7.75 -3.29
N ASP A 61 5.64 8.81 -3.50
CA ASP A 61 5.40 10.04 -2.74
C ASP A 61 4.41 10.94 -3.46
N GLY A 62 4.04 12.04 -2.81
CA GLY A 62 3.07 12.97 -3.37
C GLY A 62 3.58 13.72 -4.61
N LEU A 63 4.86 13.64 -4.91
CA LEU A 63 5.45 14.20 -6.12
C LEU A 63 5.46 13.21 -7.28
N GLY A 64 5.03 11.96 -7.03
CA GLY A 64 5.01 10.92 -8.03
C GLY A 64 6.28 10.10 -8.12
N ASN A 65 7.24 10.29 -7.21
CA ASN A 65 8.43 9.46 -7.20
C ASN A 65 8.11 8.08 -6.66
N VAL A 66 8.59 7.06 -7.36
CA VAL A 66 8.42 5.67 -6.93
C VAL A 66 9.43 5.36 -5.85
N LEU A 67 8.95 5.09 -4.64
CA LEU A 67 9.80 4.75 -3.50
C LEU A 67 10.03 3.25 -3.42
N ILE A 68 9.01 2.47 -3.74
CA ILE A 68 9.12 1.01 -3.84
C ILE A 68 8.04 0.52 -4.80
N ASN A 69 8.37 -0.48 -5.58
CA ASN A 69 7.42 -1.17 -6.46
C ASN A 69 7.95 -2.58 -6.66
N GLU A 70 7.52 -3.49 -5.77
CA GLU A 70 8.09 -4.81 -5.72
C GLU A 70 7.02 -5.89 -5.67
N LEU A 71 7.25 -6.95 -6.43
CA LEU A 71 6.57 -8.21 -6.19
C LEU A 71 7.16 -8.83 -4.93
N VAL A 72 6.38 -9.63 -4.23
CA VAL A 72 6.77 -10.22 -2.95
C VAL A 72 6.51 -11.71 -2.97
N HIS A 73 7.49 -12.50 -2.54
CA HIS A 73 7.32 -13.94 -2.44
C HIS A 73 6.61 -14.26 -1.12
N PRO A 74 5.41 -14.83 -1.15
CA PRO A 74 4.70 -15.17 0.08
C PRO A 74 5.38 -16.32 0.81
N TYR A 75 5.20 -16.36 2.15
CA TYR A 75 5.83 -17.40 2.96
C TYR A 75 5.11 -18.74 2.87
N TRP A 76 3.76 -18.71 2.94
CA TRP A 76 3.02 -19.98 3.03
C TRP A 76 1.99 -20.19 1.94
N LYS A 77 1.43 -19.16 1.34
CA LYS A 77 0.46 -19.36 0.27
C LYS A 77 1.12 -19.93 -0.96
N LYS A 78 0.54 -21.02 -1.50
CA LYS A 78 1.07 -21.71 -2.66
C LYS A 78 0.26 -21.44 -3.92
N SER A 79 -1.02 -21.09 -3.77
CA SER A 79 -1.89 -20.80 -4.90
C SER A 79 -2.95 -19.81 -4.51
N TRP A 80 -3.40 -19.01 -5.46
CA TRP A 80 -4.42 -17.99 -5.25
C TRP A 80 -5.10 -17.64 -6.56
N SER A 81 -5.73 -18.64 -7.19
CA SER A 81 -6.32 -18.45 -8.52
C SER A 81 -7.39 -17.35 -8.55
N GLU A 82 -8.19 -17.21 -7.50
CA GLU A 82 -9.20 -16.16 -7.46
C GLU A 82 -8.58 -14.78 -7.47
N ALA A 83 -7.60 -14.56 -6.60
CA ALA A 83 -6.89 -13.27 -6.56
C ALA A 83 -6.14 -13.02 -7.86
N ALA A 84 -5.50 -14.05 -8.42
CA ALA A 84 -4.75 -13.92 -9.67
C ALA A 84 -5.64 -13.50 -10.84
N ARG A 85 -6.89 -13.92 -10.83
CA ARG A 85 -7.83 -13.47 -11.86
C ARG A 85 -8.07 -11.97 -11.82
N VAL A 86 -7.96 -11.38 -10.65
CA VAL A 86 -8.21 -9.96 -10.45
C VAL A 86 -6.92 -9.16 -10.64
N ASN A 87 -5.83 -9.58 -10.00
CA ASN A 87 -4.61 -8.78 -9.99
C ASN A 87 -3.55 -9.23 -11.01
N GLY A 88 -3.76 -10.37 -11.65
CA GLY A 88 -2.84 -10.85 -12.68
C GLY A 88 -1.51 -11.39 -12.17
N ILE A 89 -1.35 -11.52 -10.86
CA ILE A 89 -0.10 -11.98 -10.26
C ILE A 89 -0.24 -13.45 -9.90
N THR A 90 0.44 -14.28 -10.67
CA THR A 90 0.41 -15.72 -10.47
C THR A 90 1.61 -16.16 -9.63
N PRO A 91 1.57 -17.38 -9.03
CA PRO A 91 2.70 -17.85 -8.22
C PRO A 91 4.05 -17.83 -8.93
N ASP A 92 4.09 -18.14 -10.23
CA ASP A 92 5.33 -18.13 -10.98
C ASP A 92 5.91 -16.73 -11.13
N ARG A 93 5.09 -15.68 -11.12
CA ARG A 93 5.57 -14.31 -11.22
C ARG A 93 6.32 -13.85 -9.96
N VAL A 94 6.04 -14.45 -8.83
CA VAL A 94 6.69 -14.10 -7.57
C VAL A 94 7.72 -15.14 -7.12
N ALA A 95 7.97 -16.16 -7.94
CA ALA A 95 8.87 -17.24 -7.57
C ALA A 95 10.28 -16.76 -7.22
N ASN A 96 10.75 -15.71 -7.87
CA ASN A 96 12.08 -15.14 -7.63
C ASN A 96 12.02 -13.77 -6.95
N ALA A 97 10.86 -13.38 -6.44
CA ALA A 97 10.69 -12.11 -5.77
C ALA A 97 11.27 -12.18 -4.35
N PRO A 98 11.61 -11.02 -3.76
CA PRO A 98 12.07 -11.00 -2.38
C PRO A 98 10.97 -11.42 -1.40
N TYR A 99 11.38 -11.98 -0.29
CA TYR A 99 10.48 -12.31 0.80
C TYR A 99 10.14 -11.04 1.61
N PRO A 100 9.03 -11.06 2.35
CA PRO A 100 8.65 -9.88 3.15
C PRO A 100 9.76 -9.36 4.05
N HIS A 101 10.50 -10.22 4.73
CA HIS A 101 11.55 -9.77 5.65
C HIS A 101 12.66 -8.98 4.96
N GLU A 102 12.81 -9.14 3.65
CA GLU A 102 13.81 -8.38 2.90
C GLU A 102 13.32 -6.96 2.59
N LEU A 103 12.01 -6.74 2.58
CA LEU A 103 11.41 -5.44 2.23
C LEU A 103 10.95 -4.65 3.45
N ILE A 104 10.65 -5.33 4.56
CA ILE A 104 10.10 -4.69 5.75
C ILE A 104 10.93 -3.52 6.25
N PRO A 105 12.26 -3.61 6.37
CA PRO A 105 13.04 -2.47 6.85
C PRO A 105 12.88 -1.23 5.99
N LYS A 106 12.84 -1.40 4.67
CA LYS A 106 12.67 -0.28 3.74
C LYS A 106 11.27 0.33 3.88
N VAL A 107 10.26 -0.51 3.94
CA VAL A 107 8.88 -0.06 4.09
C VAL A 107 8.69 0.69 5.41
N LYS A 108 9.24 0.17 6.49
CA LYS A 108 9.18 0.84 7.79
C LYS A 108 9.86 2.20 7.76
N GLY A 109 10.99 2.30 7.09
CA GLY A 109 11.70 3.57 6.96
C GLY A 109 10.89 4.60 6.19
N ILE A 110 10.24 4.17 5.12
CA ILE A 110 9.37 5.06 4.32
C ILE A 110 8.20 5.56 5.17
N PHE A 111 7.56 4.67 5.89
CA PHE A 111 6.40 5.03 6.70
C PHE A 111 6.80 5.96 7.86
N ALA A 112 7.96 5.70 8.49
CA ALA A 112 8.43 6.52 9.59
C ALA A 112 8.75 7.95 9.16
N ALA A 113 9.16 8.15 7.92
CA ALA A 113 9.49 9.48 7.40
C ALA A 113 8.27 10.22 6.84
N ALA A 114 7.13 9.57 6.72
CA ALA A 114 5.96 10.17 6.11
C ALA A 114 5.11 10.94 7.12
N ASP A 115 4.58 12.08 6.69
CA ASP A 115 3.63 12.87 7.49
C ASP A 115 2.18 12.48 7.20
N LEU A 116 1.91 11.98 6.00
CA LEU A 116 0.57 11.59 5.59
C LEU A 116 0.62 10.29 4.82
N LEU A 117 -0.25 9.37 5.21
CA LEU A 117 -0.39 8.07 4.53
C LEU A 117 -1.70 8.07 3.77
N VAL A 118 -1.64 7.77 2.49
CA VAL A 118 -2.83 7.61 1.65
C VAL A 118 -2.76 6.20 1.07
N ALA A 119 -3.79 5.41 1.33
CA ALA A 119 -3.84 4.05 0.83
C ALA A 119 -4.92 3.90 -0.22
N TYR A 120 -4.66 3.05 -1.19
CA TYR A 120 -5.62 2.74 -2.23
C TYR A 120 -6.90 2.13 -1.65
N ASN A 121 -6.73 1.20 -0.71
CA ASN A 121 -7.83 0.67 0.09
C ASN A 121 -7.37 0.72 1.55
N ASN A 122 -7.58 1.85 2.17
CA ASN A 122 -6.94 2.24 3.41
C ASN A 122 -6.91 1.14 4.48
N GLN A 123 -8.08 0.70 4.94
CA GLN A 123 -8.12 -0.28 6.02
C GLN A 123 -7.60 -1.64 5.57
N PHE A 124 -7.92 -2.03 4.35
CA PHE A 124 -7.47 -3.30 3.79
C PHE A 124 -5.95 -3.37 3.73
N ASP A 125 -5.33 -2.36 3.12
CA ASP A 125 -3.88 -2.34 2.96
C ASP A 125 -3.18 -2.25 4.32
N LEU A 126 -3.71 -1.45 5.25
CA LEU A 126 -3.13 -1.32 6.58
C LEU A 126 -3.20 -2.63 7.36
N ASN A 127 -4.32 -3.35 7.26
CA ASN A 127 -4.47 -4.62 7.96
C ASN A 127 -3.42 -5.63 7.49
N PHE A 128 -3.15 -5.68 6.20
CA PHE A 128 -2.11 -6.57 5.69
C PHE A 128 -0.71 -6.13 6.11
N LEU A 129 -0.45 -4.82 6.12
CA LEU A 129 0.85 -4.31 6.54
C LEU A 129 1.10 -4.52 8.04
N GLU A 130 0.05 -4.50 8.86
CA GLU A 130 0.19 -4.80 10.27
C GLU A 130 0.71 -6.22 10.49
N GLU A 131 0.33 -7.17 9.63
CA GLU A 131 0.85 -8.54 9.71
C GLU A 131 2.34 -8.61 9.37
N TRP A 132 2.87 -7.62 8.72
CA TRP A 132 4.30 -7.55 8.45
C TRP A 132 5.09 -7.06 9.66
N GLY A 133 4.40 -6.61 10.69
CA GLY A 133 5.04 -6.07 11.86
C GLY A 133 5.32 -4.61 11.76
#